data_e7581505513563e0e0ff1d1e945ebca8
#
_entry.id   e7581505513563e0e0ff1d1e945ebca8
#
_cell.length_a   1.000
_cell.length_b   1.000
_cell.length_c   1.000
_cell.angle_alpha   90.00
_cell.angle_beta   90.00
_cell.angle_gamma   90.00
#
_symmetry.space_group_name_H-M   'P 1'
#
loop_
_entity.id
_entity.type
_entity.pdbx_description
1 polymer ?
#
loop_
_entity_poly.entity_id
_entity_poly.type
_entity_poly.pdbx_seq_one_letter_code
_entity_poly.pdbx_strand_id
1 'polypeptide(L)'
;MRIFATYLRIYFLIMSCILNIETSTDVCSVAISDSGQVIFNQEDHTGPNHAVKLGVFVDEALDFLDSHGLPLEAVAVSCGPGSYTGLRIGVSVAKGLCFGYGIPLIGVPTLEVLTVAALKQQHAEKDAFYCAMLDARRMEVYAAIYDADL
;
A
#
# COMPACT_ATOMS: atom_id res chain seq x y z
N MET A 1 11.27 37.76 2.13
CA MET A 1 11.95 36.48 1.92
C MET A 1 11.54 35.36 2.89
N ARG A 2 11.07 35.60 4.11
CA ARG A 2 10.61 34.56 5.06
C ARG A 2 9.20 33.97 4.76
N ILE A 3 8.32 34.73 4.14
CA ILE A 3 6.93 34.33 3.82
C ILE A 3 6.92 33.29 2.69
N PHE A 4 7.80 33.42 1.69
CA PHE A 4 7.94 32.46 0.59
C PHE A 4 8.45 31.10 1.06
N ALA A 5 9.39 31.07 2.01
CA ALA A 5 9.92 29.82 2.58
C ALA A 5 8.86 29.09 3.43
N THR A 6 7.96 29.82 4.10
CA THR A 6 6.85 29.24 4.87
C THR A 6 5.76 28.70 3.94
N TYR A 7 5.45 29.37 2.84
CA TYR A 7 4.51 28.90 1.82
C TYR A 7 5.06 27.67 1.08
N LEU A 8 6.34 27.66 0.71
CA LEU A 8 6.98 26.49 0.09
C LEU A 8 6.97 25.28 1.04
N ARG A 9 7.18 25.51 2.35
CA ARG A 9 7.16 24.44 3.36
C ARG A 9 5.74 23.90 3.62
N ILE A 10 4.71 24.73 3.47
CA ILE A 10 3.30 24.33 3.57
C ILE A 10 2.87 23.57 2.29
N TYR A 11 3.35 23.97 1.11
CA TYR A 11 3.12 23.22 -0.15
C TYR A 11 3.83 21.88 -0.17
N PHE A 12 5.04 21.76 0.39
CA PHE A 12 5.76 20.49 0.57
C PHE A 12 5.11 19.56 1.62
N LEU A 13 4.31 20.09 2.53
CA LEU A 13 3.58 19.31 3.55
C LEU A 13 2.22 18.77 3.06
N ILE A 14 1.81 19.07 1.83
CA ILE A 14 0.47 18.73 1.31
C ILE A 14 0.51 17.67 0.20
N MET A 15 1.68 17.40 -0.39
CA MET A 15 1.82 16.41 -1.47
C MET A 15 2.74 15.28 -1.03
N SER A 16 2.18 14.28 -0.36
CA SER A 16 2.93 13.08 0.04
C SER A 16 2.55 11.89 -0.84
N CYS A 17 3.25 11.74 -1.96
CA CYS A 17 3.04 10.60 -2.83
C CYS A 17 3.66 9.34 -2.20
N ILE A 18 2.81 8.38 -1.91
CA ILE A 18 3.19 7.07 -1.38
C ILE A 18 2.91 6.02 -2.45
N LEU A 19 3.93 5.24 -2.79
CA LEU A 19 3.77 4.04 -3.60
C LEU A 19 3.30 2.89 -2.71
N ASN A 20 2.14 2.33 -3.00
CA ASN A 20 1.52 1.25 -2.24
C ASN A 20 1.67 -0.06 -3.01
N ILE A 21 2.21 -1.11 -2.39
CA ILE A 21 2.43 -2.43 -2.98
C ILE A 21 1.63 -3.48 -2.20
N GLU A 22 0.77 -4.22 -2.92
CA GLU A 22 0.00 -5.33 -2.33
C GLU A 22 0.27 -6.62 -3.09
N THR A 23 0.80 -7.62 -2.39
CA THR A 23 1.15 -8.94 -2.92
C THR A 23 0.86 -10.05 -1.93
N SER A 24 0.06 -9.78 -0.90
CA SER A 24 -0.23 -10.75 0.17
C SER A 24 -1.24 -11.82 -0.22
N THR A 25 -2.00 -11.60 -1.32
CA THR A 25 -3.02 -12.51 -1.86
C THR A 25 -2.65 -12.95 -3.27
N ASP A 26 -3.59 -13.52 -4.04
CA ASP A 26 -3.39 -13.87 -5.45
C ASP A 26 -3.43 -12.63 -6.37
N VAL A 27 -3.95 -11.51 -5.87
CA VAL A 27 -3.97 -10.23 -6.59
C VAL A 27 -2.62 -9.54 -6.42
N CYS A 28 -2.06 -9.05 -7.52
CA CYS A 28 -0.90 -8.16 -7.52
C CYS A 28 -1.37 -6.75 -7.82
N SER A 29 -1.11 -5.80 -6.93
CA SER A 29 -1.45 -4.41 -7.21
C SER A 29 -0.37 -3.42 -6.78
N VAL A 30 -0.32 -2.31 -7.52
CA VAL A 30 0.50 -1.13 -7.24
C VAL A 30 -0.37 0.11 -7.39
N ALA A 31 -0.35 0.98 -6.40
CA ALA A 31 -1.07 2.24 -6.44
C ALA A 31 -0.20 3.39 -5.97
N ILE A 32 -0.45 4.60 -6.47
CA ILE A 32 0.07 5.83 -5.89
C ILE A 32 -1.06 6.54 -5.19
N SER A 33 -0.84 6.91 -3.96
CA SER A 33 -1.72 7.80 -3.21
C SER A 33 -1.04 9.13 -2.94
N ASP A 34 -1.79 10.21 -3.12
CA ASP A 34 -1.42 11.56 -2.70
C ASP A 34 -2.47 12.07 -1.73
N SER A 35 -2.02 12.48 -0.54
CA SER A 35 -2.90 13.04 0.50
C SER A 35 -4.14 12.15 0.80
N GLY A 36 -3.95 10.83 0.77
CA GLY A 36 -4.99 9.83 1.03
C GLY A 36 -5.93 9.54 -0.16
N GLN A 37 -5.70 10.15 -1.32
CA GLN A 37 -6.43 9.87 -2.56
C GLN A 37 -5.58 9.02 -3.50
N VAL A 38 -6.17 7.97 -4.09
CA VAL A 38 -5.50 7.18 -5.11
C VAL A 38 -5.50 7.95 -6.43
N ILE A 39 -4.31 8.23 -6.96
CA ILE A 39 -4.11 8.98 -8.22
C ILE A 39 -3.59 8.10 -9.37
N PHE A 40 -3.10 6.90 -9.06
CA PHE A 40 -2.69 5.87 -10.01
C PHE A 40 -2.99 4.49 -9.41
N ASN A 41 -3.44 3.54 -10.24
CA ASN A 41 -3.69 2.16 -9.80
C ASN A 41 -3.49 1.19 -10.95
N GLN A 42 -2.78 0.08 -10.68
CA GLN A 42 -2.64 -1.09 -11.54
C GLN A 42 -2.90 -2.36 -10.74
N GLU A 43 -3.69 -3.26 -11.30
CA GLU A 43 -4.07 -4.51 -10.65
C GLU A 43 -4.04 -5.69 -11.64
N ASP A 44 -3.59 -6.85 -11.17
CA ASP A 44 -3.73 -8.13 -11.88
C ASP A 44 -4.45 -9.16 -11.01
N HIS A 45 -5.62 -9.59 -11.47
CA HIS A 45 -6.49 -10.58 -10.84
C HIS A 45 -6.39 -11.97 -11.49
N THR A 46 -5.45 -12.17 -12.43
CA THR A 46 -5.37 -13.41 -13.23
C THR A 46 -4.67 -14.56 -12.51
N GLY A 47 -4.21 -14.34 -11.27
CA GLY A 47 -3.55 -15.36 -10.43
C GLY A 47 -2.18 -14.92 -9.93
N PRO A 48 -1.39 -15.80 -9.32
CA PRO A 48 -0.15 -15.46 -8.61
C PRO A 48 1.00 -15.10 -9.55
N ASN A 49 0.87 -14.00 -10.28
CA ASN A 49 1.83 -13.48 -11.26
C ASN A 49 2.76 -12.38 -10.70
N HIS A 50 2.91 -12.29 -9.38
CA HIS A 50 3.65 -11.19 -8.73
C HIS A 50 5.06 -10.99 -9.27
N ALA A 51 5.81 -12.09 -9.54
CA ALA A 51 7.17 -11.99 -10.03
C ALA A 51 7.29 -11.35 -11.45
N VAL A 52 6.23 -11.46 -12.25
CA VAL A 52 6.18 -10.93 -13.62
C VAL A 52 5.59 -9.53 -13.65
N LYS A 53 4.53 -9.30 -12.88
CA LYS A 53 3.71 -8.08 -12.97
C LYS A 53 4.20 -6.95 -12.11
N LEU A 54 4.71 -7.25 -10.89
CA LEU A 54 5.06 -6.21 -9.94
C LEU A 54 6.08 -5.21 -10.48
N GLY A 55 7.13 -5.69 -11.16
CA GLY A 55 8.15 -4.81 -11.75
C GLY A 55 7.57 -3.86 -12.78
N VAL A 56 6.71 -4.39 -13.66
CA VAL A 56 6.04 -3.58 -14.70
C VAL A 56 5.14 -2.51 -14.07
N PHE A 57 4.33 -2.88 -13.09
CA PHE A 57 3.43 -1.94 -12.42
C PHE A 57 4.17 -0.85 -11.63
N VAL A 58 5.31 -1.22 -11.03
CA VAL A 58 6.19 -0.25 -10.36
C VAL A 58 6.81 0.72 -11.36
N ASP A 59 7.32 0.24 -12.50
CA ASP A 59 7.89 1.10 -13.54
C ASP A 59 6.83 2.07 -14.07
N GLU A 60 5.62 1.59 -14.38
CA GLU A 60 4.50 2.44 -14.83
C GLU A 60 4.11 3.49 -13.77
N ALA A 61 4.15 3.12 -12.48
CA ALA A 61 3.86 4.04 -11.39
C ALA A 61 4.94 5.12 -11.25
N LEU A 62 6.22 4.77 -11.41
CA LEU A 62 7.34 5.72 -11.37
C LEU A 62 7.30 6.66 -12.58
N ASP A 63 7.02 6.15 -13.78
CA ASP A 63 6.83 6.95 -14.99
C ASP A 63 5.67 7.93 -14.84
N PHE A 64 4.58 7.50 -14.18
CA PHE A 64 3.47 8.40 -13.85
C PHE A 64 3.92 9.54 -12.94
N LEU A 65 4.65 9.27 -11.88
CA LEU A 65 5.18 10.30 -10.97
C LEU A 65 6.09 11.27 -11.72
N ASP A 66 7.04 10.76 -12.50
CA ASP A 66 8.00 11.57 -13.25
C ASP A 66 7.30 12.49 -14.27
N SER A 67 6.31 11.95 -15.01
CA SER A 67 5.54 12.72 -16.00
C SER A 67 4.70 13.85 -15.41
N HIS A 68 4.31 13.73 -14.14
CA HIS A 68 3.53 14.72 -13.41
C HIS A 68 4.39 15.61 -12.48
N GLY A 69 5.71 15.37 -12.42
CA GLY A 69 6.62 16.12 -11.55
C GLY A 69 6.34 15.90 -10.06
N LEU A 70 5.82 14.72 -9.69
CA LEU A 70 5.45 14.36 -8.32
C LEU A 70 6.58 13.60 -7.64
N PRO A 71 7.05 14.00 -6.44
CA PRO A 71 8.09 13.28 -5.72
C PRO A 71 7.53 12.03 -5.05
N LEU A 72 8.27 10.90 -5.14
CA LEU A 72 8.01 9.73 -4.32
C LEU A 72 8.59 9.95 -2.92
N GLU A 73 7.77 9.92 -1.88
CA GLU A 73 8.21 10.23 -0.50
C GLU A 73 8.27 9.01 0.42
N ALA A 74 7.52 7.96 0.11
CA ALA A 74 7.54 6.70 0.86
C ALA A 74 7.07 5.53 -0.01
N VAL A 75 7.40 4.32 0.42
CA VAL A 75 6.78 3.09 -0.10
C VAL A 75 6.06 2.38 1.04
N ALA A 76 4.78 2.07 0.85
CA ALA A 76 3.99 1.23 1.75
C ALA A 76 3.85 -0.17 1.15
N VAL A 77 3.95 -1.21 1.97
CA VAL A 77 3.81 -2.61 1.53
C VAL A 77 3.10 -3.44 2.58
N SER A 78 2.22 -4.33 2.15
CA SER A 78 1.65 -5.34 3.04
C SER A 78 2.76 -6.25 3.58
N CYS A 79 2.85 -6.32 4.90
CA CYS A 79 3.91 -7.08 5.59
C CYS A 79 3.45 -8.43 6.15
N GLY A 80 2.22 -8.83 5.84
CA GLY A 80 1.62 -10.10 6.25
C GLY A 80 0.53 -9.95 7.32
N PRO A 81 -0.15 -11.08 7.61
CA PRO A 81 0.00 -12.41 7.01
C PRO A 81 -0.47 -12.49 5.55
N GLY A 82 -0.12 -13.59 4.85
CA GLY A 82 -0.56 -13.82 3.47
C GLY A 82 0.34 -14.78 2.69
N SER A 83 0.30 -14.69 1.37
CA SER A 83 1.13 -15.49 0.47
C SER A 83 2.61 -15.31 0.77
N TYR A 84 3.28 -16.36 1.24
CA TYR A 84 4.70 -16.32 1.59
C TYR A 84 5.59 -15.81 0.44
N THR A 85 5.37 -16.34 -0.76
CA THR A 85 6.13 -15.95 -1.95
C THR A 85 5.80 -14.54 -2.37
N GLY A 86 4.50 -14.18 -2.40
CA GLY A 86 4.04 -12.84 -2.76
C GLY A 86 4.62 -11.78 -1.82
N LEU A 87 4.50 -11.96 -0.52
CA LEU A 87 5.06 -11.04 0.50
C LEU A 87 6.57 -10.85 0.34
N ARG A 88 7.33 -11.92 0.07
CA ARG A 88 8.78 -11.80 -0.14
C ARG A 88 9.12 -10.98 -1.39
N ILE A 89 8.37 -11.16 -2.48
CA ILE A 89 8.56 -10.38 -3.70
C ILE A 89 8.24 -8.91 -3.42
N GLY A 90 7.05 -8.60 -2.87
CA GLY A 90 6.63 -7.23 -2.58
C GLY A 90 7.57 -6.49 -1.64
N VAL A 91 7.93 -7.12 -0.51
CA VAL A 91 8.83 -6.51 0.49
C VAL A 91 10.25 -6.33 -0.08
N SER A 92 10.74 -7.25 -0.95
CA SER A 92 12.06 -7.09 -1.56
C SER A 92 12.11 -5.90 -2.53
N VAL A 93 11.08 -5.74 -3.36
CA VAL A 93 10.94 -4.60 -4.29
C VAL A 93 10.81 -3.30 -3.48
N ALA A 94 9.94 -3.26 -2.48
CA ALA A 94 9.75 -2.09 -1.63
C ALA A 94 11.05 -1.64 -0.94
N LYS A 95 11.82 -2.60 -0.38
CA LYS A 95 13.13 -2.31 0.23
C LYS A 95 14.13 -1.80 -0.79
N GLY A 96 14.17 -2.37 -2.00
CA GLY A 96 15.04 -1.92 -3.08
C GLY A 96 14.76 -0.47 -3.48
N LEU A 97 13.49 -0.11 -3.64
CA LEU A 97 13.05 1.25 -3.94
C LEU A 97 13.42 2.22 -2.81
N CYS A 98 13.09 1.88 -1.56
CA CYS A 98 13.41 2.73 -0.41
C CYS A 98 14.92 2.97 -0.28
N PHE A 99 15.72 1.94 -0.50
CA PHE A 99 17.18 2.07 -0.49
C PHE A 99 17.70 2.94 -1.64
N GLY A 100 17.18 2.73 -2.87
CA GLY A 100 17.60 3.48 -4.06
C GLY A 100 17.24 4.96 -4.02
N TYR A 101 16.04 5.27 -3.54
CA TYR A 101 15.54 6.66 -3.44
C TYR A 101 15.87 7.35 -2.11
N GLY A 102 16.37 6.63 -1.11
CA GLY A 102 16.65 7.18 0.23
C GLY A 102 15.38 7.58 1.00
N ILE A 103 14.27 6.89 0.78
CA ILE A 103 12.94 7.18 1.36
C ILE A 103 12.50 6.10 2.36
N PRO A 104 11.57 6.41 3.28
CA PRO A 104 11.09 5.45 4.28
C PRO A 104 10.24 4.32 3.70
N LEU A 105 10.30 3.15 4.36
CA LEU A 105 9.44 2.01 4.15
C LEU A 105 8.36 1.94 5.23
N ILE A 106 7.10 1.77 4.82
CA ILE A 106 5.95 1.61 5.70
C ILE A 106 5.44 0.16 5.57
N GLY A 107 5.54 -0.62 6.64
CA GLY A 107 4.94 -1.95 6.69
C GLY A 107 3.51 -1.86 7.21
N VAL A 108 2.54 -2.38 6.43
CA VAL A 108 1.12 -2.37 6.80
C VAL A 108 0.64 -3.81 7.03
N PRO A 109 0.07 -4.14 8.21
CA PRO A 109 -0.49 -5.47 8.47
C PRO A 109 -1.64 -5.81 7.50
N THR A 110 -1.59 -6.97 6.85
CA THR A 110 -2.59 -7.34 5.83
C THR A 110 -4.01 -7.42 6.39
N LEU A 111 -4.18 -7.91 7.63
CA LEU A 111 -5.51 -7.99 8.26
C LEU A 111 -6.08 -6.62 8.59
N GLU A 112 -5.23 -5.63 8.88
CA GLU A 112 -5.63 -4.24 9.06
C GLU A 112 -6.11 -3.63 7.74
N VAL A 113 -5.37 -3.85 6.63
CA VAL A 113 -5.79 -3.43 5.27
C VAL A 113 -7.17 -4.00 4.92
N LEU A 114 -7.38 -5.29 5.21
CA LEU A 114 -8.67 -5.96 4.95
C LEU A 114 -9.79 -5.34 5.77
N THR A 115 -9.53 -5.02 7.04
CA THR A 115 -10.52 -4.36 7.93
C THR A 115 -10.87 -2.96 7.42
N VAL A 116 -9.88 -2.15 7.07
CA VAL A 116 -10.10 -0.80 6.51
C VAL A 116 -10.92 -0.87 5.21
N ALA A 117 -10.65 -1.84 4.34
CA ALA A 117 -11.40 -2.03 3.11
C ALA A 117 -12.89 -2.36 3.40
N ALA A 118 -13.15 -3.21 4.40
CA ALA A 118 -14.52 -3.54 4.83
C ALA A 118 -15.24 -2.33 5.44
N LEU A 119 -14.55 -1.56 6.30
CA LEU A 119 -15.11 -0.34 6.92
C LEU A 119 -15.49 0.72 5.88
N LYS A 120 -14.73 0.84 4.78
CA LYS A 120 -15.05 1.77 3.69
C LYS A 120 -16.24 1.33 2.84
N GLN A 121 -16.50 0.03 2.72
CA GLN A 121 -17.61 -0.50 1.92
C GLN A 121 -18.94 -0.54 2.67
N GLN A 122 -18.89 -0.69 3.98
CA GLN A 122 -20.06 -0.76 4.85
C GLN A 122 -20.08 0.46 5.77
N HIS A 123 -21.26 0.95 6.12
CA HIS A 123 -21.34 1.97 7.17
C HIS A 123 -20.86 1.33 8.47
N ALA A 124 -19.70 1.81 8.95
CA ALA A 124 -19.11 1.33 10.19
C ALA A 124 -20.08 1.54 11.36
N GLU A 125 -20.47 0.47 12.04
CA GLU A 125 -21.22 0.57 13.29
C GLU A 125 -20.21 0.79 14.42
N LYS A 126 -20.41 1.86 15.22
CA LYS A 126 -19.48 2.29 16.27
C LYS A 126 -19.19 1.24 17.34
N ASP A 127 -20.16 0.35 17.59
CA ASP A 127 -20.06 -0.68 18.63
C ASP A 127 -19.79 -2.09 18.05
N ALA A 128 -19.43 -2.18 16.76
CA ALA A 128 -19.14 -3.45 16.11
C ALA A 128 -17.67 -3.81 16.18
N PHE A 129 -17.40 -5.12 16.28
CA PHE A 129 -16.06 -5.69 16.09
C PHE A 129 -15.97 -6.35 14.72
N TYR A 130 -14.83 -6.15 14.07
CA TYR A 130 -14.53 -6.67 12.74
C TYR A 130 -13.47 -7.77 12.87
N CYS A 131 -13.81 -8.98 12.47
CA CYS A 131 -12.87 -10.10 12.46
C CYS A 131 -12.34 -10.31 11.05
N ALA A 132 -11.18 -9.74 10.75
CA ALA A 132 -10.49 -9.97 9.49
C ALA A 132 -9.87 -11.37 9.48
N MET A 133 -10.07 -12.13 8.40
CA MET A 133 -9.55 -13.50 8.26
C MET A 133 -8.92 -13.70 6.90
N LEU A 134 -7.79 -14.41 6.87
CA LEU A 134 -7.12 -14.90 5.67
C LEU A 134 -6.86 -16.40 5.78
N ASP A 135 -7.02 -17.13 4.68
CA ASP A 135 -6.72 -18.56 4.63
C ASP A 135 -5.23 -18.82 4.91
N ALA A 136 -4.93 -19.57 5.96
CA ALA A 136 -3.59 -20.02 6.34
C ALA A 136 -3.27 -21.42 5.79
N ARG A 137 -4.17 -22.01 4.98
CA ARG A 137 -4.17 -23.38 4.51
C ARG A 137 -4.40 -24.40 5.65
N ARG A 138 -4.55 -25.69 5.31
CA ARG A 138 -4.73 -26.81 6.26
C ARG A 138 -5.90 -26.63 7.24
N MET A 139 -6.99 -26.00 6.81
CA MET A 139 -8.17 -25.71 7.63
C MET A 139 -7.90 -24.69 8.77
N GLU A 140 -6.88 -23.87 8.61
CA GLU A 140 -6.52 -22.80 9.55
C GLU A 140 -6.71 -21.43 8.91
N VAL A 141 -6.88 -20.40 9.74
CA VAL A 141 -6.98 -19.00 9.30
C VAL A 141 -6.05 -18.11 10.13
N TYR A 142 -5.47 -17.12 9.49
CA TYR A 142 -4.96 -15.95 10.19
C TYR A 142 -6.14 -15.05 10.52
N ALA A 143 -6.28 -14.66 11.77
CA ALA A 143 -7.38 -13.78 12.20
C ALA A 143 -6.90 -12.69 13.15
N ALA A 144 -7.54 -11.52 13.05
CA ALA A 144 -7.41 -10.44 14.01
C ALA A 144 -8.76 -9.74 14.19
N ILE A 145 -9.00 -9.21 15.39
CA ILE A 145 -10.23 -8.51 15.73
C ILE A 145 -9.89 -7.04 15.94
N TYR A 146 -10.65 -6.18 15.27
CA TYR A 146 -10.53 -4.73 15.33
C TYR A 146 -11.88 -4.12 15.72
N ASP A 147 -11.85 -2.98 16.35
CA ASP A 147 -13.02 -2.11 16.45
C ASP A 147 -13.09 -1.13 15.25
N ALA A 148 -14.02 -0.19 15.28
CA ALA A 148 -14.20 0.76 14.18
C ALA A 148 -13.09 1.83 14.11
N ASP A 149 -12.28 1.97 15.16
CA ASP A 149 -11.18 2.95 15.25
C ASP A 149 -9.80 2.33 14.91
N LEU A 150 -9.72 0.96 14.72
CA LEU A 150 -8.55 0.09 14.46
C LEU A 150 -7.59 -0.07 15.63
#